data_c56d1a0ba054cfc031aca842150911ae
#
_entry.id   c56d1a0ba054cfc031aca842150911ae
#
_cell.length_a   1.000
_cell.length_b   1.000
_cell.length_c   1.000
_cell.angle_alpha   90.00
_cell.angle_beta   90.00
_cell.angle_gamma   90.00
#
_symmetry.space_group_name_H-M   'P 1'
#
loop_
_entity.id
_entity.type
_entity.pdbx_description
1 polymer ?
#
loop_
_entity_poly.entity_id
_entity_poly.type
_entity_poly.pdbx_seq_one_letter_code
_entity_poly.pdbx_strand_id
1 'polypeptide(L)'
;DYPEASREAIEVIARHNTPGDTAAFGLESADPEVRERNNLLVSAEECLSAVRVVNETGGWRPGESPSDAPSFGDSAPRRLPKLLPGINLVHGLEGETSDTFEHNKDFLDSVMDEGLMLRRVNVRQVMAFEGTEMAETGARLAREHKKEFQAYKREVRETVDRPMLERVMPTGTVLPDVYLEYHEDGTTFGRQLGTYPILVGIPGEHELGRAIDVAVVDWGYRSVTGVPYPLDLNGASMNELTAIPGIARGTAGDLVVNRPYASAAEAAEVAGADADLTRFADAGVPGVDADAEYPGAPAPRSAD
;
A
#
# COMPACT_ATOMS: atom_id res chain seq x y z
N ASP A 1 4.59 12.03 28.25
CA ASP A 1 5.30 12.42 27.04
C ASP A 1 6.69 11.79 27.01
N TYR A 2 6.91 10.82 26.10
CA TYR A 2 8.23 10.20 25.91
C TYR A 2 8.59 10.23 24.41
N PRO A 3 8.72 11.41 23.79
CA PRO A 3 8.90 11.50 22.35
C PRO A 3 10.22 10.88 21.88
N GLU A 4 11.29 10.96 22.67
CA GLU A 4 12.58 10.35 22.34
C GLU A 4 12.50 8.81 22.37
N ALA A 5 11.97 8.22 23.44
CA ALA A 5 11.81 6.78 23.55
C ALA A 5 10.87 6.22 22.48
N SER A 6 9.84 6.98 22.08
CA SER A 6 8.95 6.61 20.99
C SER A 6 9.68 6.64 19.64
N ARG A 7 10.51 7.64 19.37
CA ARG A 7 11.33 7.71 18.16
C ARG A 7 12.33 6.55 18.08
N GLU A 8 13.05 6.28 19.16
CA GLU A 8 13.98 5.14 19.24
C GLU A 8 13.27 3.80 18.97
N ALA A 9 12.09 3.59 19.54
CA ALA A 9 11.28 2.39 19.30
C ALA A 9 10.85 2.28 17.83
N ILE A 10 10.39 3.37 17.21
CA ILE A 10 10.00 3.42 15.80
C ILE A 10 11.21 3.13 14.89
N GLU A 11 12.39 3.69 15.19
CA GLU A 11 13.62 3.42 14.46
C GLU A 11 14.03 1.94 14.50
N VAL A 12 13.93 1.32 15.67
CA VAL A 12 14.20 -0.12 15.84
C VAL A 12 13.20 -0.95 15.03
N ILE A 13 11.91 -0.63 15.11
CA ILE A 13 10.87 -1.32 14.33
C ILE A 13 11.17 -1.16 12.84
N ALA A 14 11.36 0.08 12.37
CA ALA A 14 11.62 0.37 10.95
C ALA A 14 12.90 -0.29 10.40
N ARG A 15 13.84 -0.64 11.27
CA ARG A 15 15.07 -1.36 10.89
C ARG A 15 14.81 -2.84 10.58
N HIS A 16 13.84 -3.45 11.24
CA HIS A 16 13.64 -4.91 11.24
C HIS A 16 12.33 -5.39 10.61
N ASN A 17 11.36 -4.49 10.37
CA ASN A 17 10.08 -4.85 9.76
C ASN A 17 10.17 -5.00 8.23
N THR A 18 9.16 -5.63 7.66
CA THR A 18 8.95 -5.68 6.22
C THR A 18 8.62 -4.28 5.68
N PRO A 19 9.23 -3.82 4.57
CA PRO A 19 8.86 -2.56 3.94
C PRO A 19 7.35 -2.50 3.63
N GLY A 20 6.72 -1.39 3.99
CA GLY A 20 5.27 -1.19 3.83
C GLY A 20 4.43 -1.63 5.03
N ASP A 21 5.05 -2.00 6.14
CA ASP A 21 4.36 -2.33 7.40
C ASP A 21 3.60 -1.13 7.98
N THR A 22 2.65 -1.43 8.87
CA THR A 22 1.70 -0.45 9.41
C THR A 22 1.78 -0.36 10.93
N ALA A 23 2.04 0.85 11.45
CA ALA A 23 1.80 1.21 12.85
C ALA A 23 0.34 1.67 12.98
N ALA A 24 -0.55 0.80 13.43
CA ALA A 24 -1.99 1.10 13.53
C ALA A 24 -2.32 1.90 14.79
N PHE A 25 -2.95 3.06 14.61
CA PHE A 25 -3.44 3.93 15.68
C PHE A 25 -4.96 3.83 15.82
N GLY A 26 -5.41 3.68 17.07
CA GLY A 26 -6.82 3.71 17.44
C GLY A 26 -7.24 5.13 17.81
N LEU A 27 -7.47 6.00 16.82
CA LEU A 27 -8.12 7.29 17.05
C LEU A 27 -9.59 7.08 17.42
N GLU A 28 -10.22 6.13 16.75
CA GLU A 28 -11.61 5.71 16.82
C GLU A 28 -12.58 6.81 16.41
N SER A 29 -12.45 8.05 16.91
CA SER A 29 -13.19 9.24 16.49
C SER A 29 -12.39 10.52 16.72
N ALA A 30 -12.43 11.42 15.75
CA ALA A 30 -11.89 12.77 15.89
C ALA A 30 -12.88 13.74 16.59
N ASP A 31 -14.14 13.32 16.79
CA ASP A 31 -15.17 14.10 17.46
C ASP A 31 -14.91 14.16 18.98
N PRO A 32 -14.74 15.37 19.57
CA PRO A 32 -14.47 15.52 21.00
C PRO A 32 -15.59 14.99 21.91
N GLU A 33 -16.87 15.14 21.50
CA GLU A 33 -18.01 14.65 22.29
C GLU A 33 -18.08 13.13 22.30
N VAL A 34 -17.90 12.51 21.13
CA VAL A 34 -17.81 11.04 21.01
C VAL A 34 -16.64 10.52 21.83
N ARG A 35 -15.48 11.19 21.78
CA ARG A 35 -14.30 10.83 22.55
C ARG A 35 -14.58 10.83 24.06
N GLU A 36 -15.19 11.89 24.56
CA GLU A 36 -15.51 12.04 26.00
C GLU A 36 -16.48 10.97 26.46
N ARG A 37 -17.58 10.76 25.72
CA ARG A 37 -18.64 9.78 26.08
C ARG A 37 -18.17 8.33 26.08
N ASN A 38 -17.19 8.00 25.24
CA ASN A 38 -16.68 6.62 25.11
C ASN A 38 -15.32 6.43 25.79
N ASN A 39 -14.84 7.38 26.58
CA ASN A 39 -13.54 7.34 27.26
C ASN A 39 -12.37 7.04 26.30
N LEU A 40 -12.41 7.58 25.08
CA LEU A 40 -11.31 7.44 24.12
C LEU A 40 -10.16 8.34 24.57
N LEU A 41 -8.97 7.74 24.69
CA LEU A 41 -7.83 8.42 25.31
C LEU A 41 -7.15 9.43 24.39
N VAL A 42 -7.16 9.17 23.07
CA VAL A 42 -6.38 9.93 22.09
C VAL A 42 -7.26 10.98 21.41
N SER A 43 -6.81 12.23 21.39
CA SER A 43 -7.41 13.30 20.61
C SER A 43 -6.93 13.28 19.15
N ALA A 44 -7.65 13.98 18.27
CA ALA A 44 -7.24 14.15 16.87
C ALA A 44 -5.84 14.80 16.75
N GLU A 45 -5.55 15.80 17.58
CA GLU A 45 -4.25 16.51 17.58
C GLU A 45 -3.11 15.60 18.04
N GLU A 46 -3.30 14.82 19.10
CA GLU A 46 -2.31 13.84 19.56
C GLU A 46 -2.06 12.75 18.51
N CYS A 47 -3.13 12.26 17.87
CA CYS A 47 -3.00 11.30 16.79
C CYS A 47 -2.25 11.88 15.59
N LEU A 48 -2.56 13.11 15.17
CA LEU A 48 -1.84 13.80 14.09
C LEU A 48 -0.36 13.98 14.42
N SER A 49 -0.05 14.33 15.69
CA SER A 49 1.34 14.41 16.18
C SER A 49 2.05 13.06 16.06
N ALA A 50 1.39 11.96 16.46
CA ALA A 50 1.94 10.62 16.31
C ALA A 50 2.15 10.23 14.83
N VAL A 51 1.23 10.61 13.95
CA VAL A 51 1.36 10.42 12.49
C VAL A 51 2.60 11.12 11.96
N ARG A 52 2.86 12.38 12.37
CA ARG A 52 4.07 13.13 12.01
C ARG A 52 5.33 12.39 12.46
N VAL A 53 5.39 11.96 13.71
CA VAL A 53 6.56 11.25 14.27
C VAL A 53 6.85 9.96 13.49
N VAL A 54 5.84 9.17 13.14
CA VAL A 54 6.05 7.95 12.34
C VAL A 54 6.50 8.28 10.93
N ASN A 55 5.95 9.32 10.29
CA ASN A 55 6.40 9.76 8.97
C ASN A 55 7.88 10.20 8.98
N GLU A 56 8.28 10.97 10.00
CA GLU A 56 9.66 11.47 10.14
C GLU A 56 10.67 10.35 10.42
N THR A 57 10.27 9.36 11.24
CA THR A 57 11.22 8.40 11.82
C THR A 57 11.12 7.02 11.17
N GLY A 58 9.90 6.55 10.88
CA GLY A 58 9.63 5.18 10.41
C GLY A 58 9.57 5.03 8.90
N GLY A 59 9.36 6.13 8.16
CA GLY A 59 9.15 6.08 6.72
C GLY A 59 10.40 5.70 5.93
N TRP A 60 11.58 6.08 6.41
CA TRP A 60 12.82 6.00 5.64
C TRP A 60 13.98 5.49 6.49
N ARG A 61 15.02 4.95 5.86
CA ARG A 61 16.28 4.64 6.54
C ARG A 61 17.00 5.94 6.89
N PRO A 62 17.87 5.94 7.92
CA PRO A 62 18.75 7.07 8.17
C PRO A 62 19.51 7.46 6.89
N GLY A 63 19.35 8.72 6.43
CA GLY A 63 19.93 9.22 5.18
C GLY A 63 19.08 9.01 3.92
N GLU A 64 17.95 8.32 4.01
CA GLU A 64 16.95 8.24 2.93
C GLU A 64 15.80 9.22 3.24
N SER A 65 15.39 9.99 2.27
CA SER A 65 14.19 10.86 2.37
C SER A 65 13.30 10.67 1.15
N PRO A 66 12.04 11.15 1.16
CA PRO A 66 11.21 11.18 -0.04
C PRO A 66 11.86 11.95 -1.20
N SER A 67 12.74 12.92 -0.89
CA SER A 67 13.52 13.66 -1.89
C SER A 67 14.69 12.84 -2.46
N ASP A 68 15.15 11.82 -1.74
CA ASP A 68 16.22 10.91 -2.16
C ASP A 68 15.65 9.66 -2.88
N ALA A 69 14.30 9.53 -2.92
CA ALA A 69 13.68 8.60 -3.85
C ALA A 69 14.16 8.95 -5.27
N PRO A 70 14.68 7.97 -6.05
CA PRO A 70 15.20 8.25 -7.38
C PRO A 70 14.20 9.07 -8.17
N SER A 71 14.66 10.21 -8.67
CA SER A 71 13.83 11.10 -9.47
C SER A 71 13.35 10.37 -10.73
N PHE A 72 12.28 10.87 -11.33
CA PHE A 72 11.82 10.42 -12.63
C PHE A 72 12.99 10.41 -13.62
N GLY A 73 13.44 9.23 -14.03
CA GLY A 73 14.58 9.07 -14.92
C GLY A 73 15.77 8.27 -14.35
N ASP A 74 15.83 8.08 -13.04
CA ASP A 74 16.81 7.17 -12.46
C ASP A 74 16.33 5.71 -12.58
N SER A 75 17.20 4.84 -13.05
CA SER A 75 16.91 3.41 -13.30
C SER A 75 16.78 2.57 -12.03
N ALA A 76 16.92 3.14 -10.85
CA ALA A 76 16.76 2.41 -9.60
C ALA A 76 15.27 2.30 -9.21
N PRO A 77 14.80 1.09 -8.81
CA PRO A 77 13.42 0.90 -8.39
C PRO A 77 13.12 1.74 -7.13
N ARG A 78 11.95 2.40 -7.12
CA ARG A 78 11.49 3.15 -5.95
C ARG A 78 11.22 2.19 -4.81
N ARG A 79 11.70 2.54 -3.62
CA ARG A 79 11.53 1.72 -2.42
C ARG A 79 10.29 2.11 -1.65
N LEU A 80 9.66 1.13 -1.00
CA LEU A 80 8.59 1.38 -0.04
C LEU A 80 9.14 2.04 1.23
N PRO A 81 8.36 2.99 1.84
CA PRO A 81 8.57 3.36 3.23
C PRO A 81 8.55 2.14 4.13
N LYS A 82 9.39 2.11 5.15
CA LYS A 82 9.52 0.96 6.04
C LYS A 82 8.31 0.77 6.94
N LEU A 83 7.88 1.83 7.62
CA LEU A 83 6.77 1.83 8.56
C LEU A 83 5.95 3.09 8.36
N LEU A 84 4.67 2.95 8.14
CA LEU A 84 3.74 4.07 8.02
C LEU A 84 2.57 3.93 8.99
N PRO A 85 1.96 5.05 9.43
CA PRO A 85 0.80 4.98 10.29
C PRO A 85 -0.43 4.45 9.54
N GLY A 86 -1.27 3.73 10.27
CA GLY A 86 -2.62 3.37 9.88
C GLY A 86 -3.61 3.92 10.88
N ILE A 87 -4.77 4.43 10.43
CA ILE A 87 -5.78 5.03 11.29
C ILE A 87 -7.00 4.13 11.34
N ASN A 88 -7.49 3.87 12.55
CA ASN A 88 -8.78 3.24 12.77
C ASN A 88 -9.81 4.30 13.16
N LEU A 89 -10.96 4.28 12.48
CA LEU A 89 -12.14 5.07 12.78
C LEU A 89 -13.32 4.11 12.99
N VAL A 90 -14.10 4.34 14.07
CA VAL A 90 -15.24 3.52 14.43
C VAL A 90 -16.47 4.39 14.54
N HIS A 91 -17.52 4.04 13.81
CA HIS A 91 -18.82 4.70 13.81
C HIS A 91 -19.87 3.89 14.56
N GLY A 92 -20.89 4.56 15.07
CA GLY A 92 -21.92 3.96 15.94
C GLY A 92 -21.54 4.02 17.42
N LEU A 93 -20.58 4.85 17.78
CA LEU A 93 -20.21 5.15 19.17
C LEU A 93 -21.22 6.10 19.82
N GLU A 94 -21.31 6.09 21.15
CA GLU A 94 -22.22 6.97 21.88
C GLU A 94 -21.87 8.46 21.63
N GLY A 95 -22.89 9.27 21.36
CA GLY A 95 -22.73 10.69 21.02
C GLY A 95 -22.53 10.96 19.53
N GLU A 96 -22.40 9.93 18.68
CA GLU A 96 -22.27 10.13 17.23
C GLU A 96 -23.46 10.91 16.65
N THR A 97 -23.15 11.89 15.83
CA THR A 97 -24.06 12.71 15.04
C THR A 97 -23.56 12.84 13.62
N SER A 98 -24.28 13.56 12.76
CA SER A 98 -23.78 13.89 11.41
C SER A 98 -22.47 14.68 11.44
N ASP A 99 -22.27 15.53 12.46
CA ASP A 99 -21.05 16.34 12.60
C ASP A 99 -19.81 15.48 12.90
N THR A 100 -19.99 14.28 13.48
CA THR A 100 -18.89 13.33 13.73
C THR A 100 -18.20 12.93 12.43
N PHE A 101 -18.94 12.79 11.33
CA PHE A 101 -18.36 12.47 10.03
C PHE A 101 -17.50 13.61 9.50
N GLU A 102 -17.92 14.86 9.71
CA GLU A 102 -17.13 16.04 9.34
C GLU A 102 -15.86 16.15 10.20
N HIS A 103 -15.91 15.94 11.51
CA HIS A 103 -14.72 15.92 12.37
C HIS A 103 -13.71 14.87 11.93
N ASN A 104 -14.17 13.67 11.59
CA ASN A 104 -13.30 12.61 11.09
C ASN A 104 -12.70 12.97 9.72
N LYS A 105 -13.44 13.66 8.86
CA LYS A 105 -12.96 14.15 7.58
C LYS A 105 -11.91 15.23 7.75
N ASP A 106 -12.18 16.25 8.57
CA ASP A 106 -11.25 17.35 8.85
C ASP A 106 -9.90 16.84 9.37
N PHE A 107 -9.92 15.78 10.19
CA PHE A 107 -8.69 15.10 10.62
C PHE A 107 -7.93 14.47 9.43
N LEU A 108 -8.62 13.75 8.55
CA LEU A 108 -8.00 13.14 7.38
C LEU A 108 -7.50 14.19 6.39
N ASP A 109 -8.25 15.26 6.18
CA ASP A 109 -7.86 16.39 5.34
C ASP A 109 -6.58 17.07 5.90
N SER A 110 -6.48 17.24 7.23
CA SER A 110 -5.26 17.76 7.87
C SER A 110 -4.04 16.88 7.58
N VAL A 111 -4.18 15.56 7.59
CA VAL A 111 -3.11 14.62 7.22
C VAL A 111 -2.71 14.80 5.75
N MET A 112 -3.70 14.96 4.85
CA MET A 112 -3.46 15.12 3.42
C MET A 112 -2.78 16.45 3.10
N ASP A 113 -3.23 17.54 3.73
CA ASP A 113 -2.75 18.91 3.52
C ASP A 113 -1.31 19.09 4.02
N GLU A 114 -0.94 18.42 5.11
CA GLU A 114 0.44 18.39 5.60
C GLU A 114 1.38 17.52 4.75
N GLY A 115 0.89 16.86 3.71
CA GLY A 115 1.69 15.98 2.87
C GLY A 115 2.12 14.68 3.55
N LEU A 116 1.55 14.34 4.69
CA LEU A 116 1.87 13.13 5.44
C LEU A 116 1.37 11.87 4.72
N MET A 117 2.00 10.76 4.98
CA MET A 117 1.64 9.45 4.42
C MET A 117 0.93 8.60 5.45
N LEU A 118 -0.16 7.96 5.01
CA LEU A 118 -0.84 6.89 5.73
C LEU A 118 -0.74 5.60 4.91
N ARG A 119 -0.52 4.51 5.58
CA ARG A 119 -0.57 3.21 4.92
C ARG A 119 -2.01 2.74 4.68
N ARG A 120 -2.95 3.19 5.56
CA ARG A 120 -4.32 2.69 5.53
C ARG A 120 -5.23 3.54 6.43
N VAL A 121 -6.47 3.76 5.99
CA VAL A 121 -7.57 4.20 6.85
C VAL A 121 -8.59 3.07 6.97
N ASN A 122 -8.91 2.68 8.20
CA ASN A 122 -9.81 1.59 8.47
C ASN A 122 -11.10 2.11 9.09
N VAL A 123 -12.10 2.34 8.26
CA VAL A 123 -13.42 2.83 8.66
C VAL A 123 -14.33 1.65 8.98
N ARG A 124 -14.66 1.49 10.26
CA ARG A 124 -15.51 0.40 10.79
C ARG A 124 -16.78 0.96 11.43
N GLN A 125 -17.71 0.07 11.68
CA GLN A 125 -18.92 0.34 12.44
C GLN A 125 -18.97 -0.59 13.65
N VAL A 126 -19.44 -0.08 14.79
CA VAL A 126 -19.61 -0.88 15.99
C VAL A 126 -20.47 -2.10 15.69
N MET A 127 -20.02 -3.25 16.14
CA MET A 127 -20.82 -4.47 16.19
C MET A 127 -21.45 -4.56 17.57
N ALA A 128 -22.76 -4.32 17.64
CA ALA A 128 -23.51 -4.37 18.89
C ALA A 128 -23.83 -5.82 19.26
N PHE A 129 -23.15 -6.35 20.27
CA PHE A 129 -23.41 -7.68 20.81
C PHE A 129 -24.30 -7.61 22.04
N GLU A 130 -25.24 -8.56 22.15
CA GLU A 130 -26.10 -8.69 23.33
C GLU A 130 -25.26 -8.84 24.60
N GLY A 131 -25.64 -8.12 25.66
CA GLY A 131 -24.94 -8.11 26.94
C GLY A 131 -23.79 -7.11 27.05
N THR A 132 -23.53 -6.31 26.02
CA THR A 132 -22.59 -5.18 26.09
C THR A 132 -23.32 -3.85 26.32
N GLU A 133 -22.64 -2.86 26.90
CA GLU A 133 -23.21 -1.49 27.09
C GLU A 133 -23.66 -0.87 25.76
N MET A 134 -22.97 -1.20 24.66
CA MET A 134 -23.25 -0.69 23.31
C MET A 134 -24.35 -1.48 22.57
N ALA A 135 -24.93 -2.54 23.16
CA ALA A 135 -25.86 -3.44 22.46
C ALA A 135 -27.04 -2.70 21.81
N GLU A 136 -27.68 -1.78 22.55
CA GLU A 136 -28.83 -1.04 22.06
C GLU A 136 -28.42 0.26 21.34
N THR A 137 -27.51 1.03 21.94
CA THR A 137 -27.05 2.32 21.42
C THR A 137 -26.33 2.17 20.09
N GLY A 138 -25.35 1.27 19.99
CA GLY A 138 -24.60 1.03 18.77
C GLY A 138 -25.47 0.50 17.63
N ALA A 139 -26.39 -0.43 17.93
CA ALA A 139 -27.34 -0.93 16.93
C ALA A 139 -28.33 0.15 16.44
N ARG A 140 -28.71 1.09 17.31
CA ARG A 140 -29.57 2.22 16.94
C ARG A 140 -28.82 3.20 16.05
N LEU A 141 -27.66 3.68 16.48
CA LEU A 141 -26.84 4.64 15.74
C LEU A 141 -26.39 4.08 14.39
N ALA A 142 -25.99 2.80 14.35
CA ALA A 142 -25.62 2.14 13.10
C ALA A 142 -26.77 2.10 12.07
N ARG A 143 -28.02 2.04 12.50
CA ARG A 143 -29.20 2.12 11.62
C ARG A 143 -29.53 3.55 11.22
N GLU A 144 -29.48 4.46 12.19
CA GLU A 144 -29.79 5.89 12.04
C GLU A 144 -28.86 6.54 11.00
N HIS A 145 -27.56 6.37 11.15
CA HIS A 145 -26.52 6.93 10.28
C HIS A 145 -26.06 6.03 9.13
N LYS A 146 -26.80 4.98 8.80
CA LYS A 146 -26.38 4.00 7.78
C LYS A 146 -26.04 4.63 6.42
N LYS A 147 -26.81 5.60 5.97
CA LYS A 147 -26.61 6.25 4.66
C LYS A 147 -25.38 7.14 4.69
N GLU A 148 -25.21 7.89 5.75
CA GLU A 148 -24.06 8.78 5.99
C GLU A 148 -22.77 7.97 6.09
N PHE A 149 -22.78 6.90 6.87
CA PHE A 149 -21.65 5.98 6.98
C PHE A 149 -21.22 5.40 5.62
N GLN A 150 -22.18 4.97 4.77
CA GLN A 150 -21.85 4.43 3.46
C GLN A 150 -21.31 5.52 2.50
N ALA A 151 -21.85 6.74 2.58
CA ALA A 151 -21.35 7.87 1.82
C ALA A 151 -19.93 8.25 2.26
N TYR A 152 -19.73 8.43 3.55
CA TYR A 152 -18.43 8.74 4.15
C TYR A 152 -17.37 7.68 3.80
N LYS A 153 -17.71 6.39 3.96
CA LYS A 153 -16.78 5.30 3.61
C LYS A 153 -16.38 5.28 2.13
N ARG A 154 -17.28 5.67 1.24
CA ARG A 154 -16.98 5.81 -0.19
C ARG A 154 -16.09 7.03 -0.42
N GLU A 155 -16.43 8.17 0.17
CA GLU A 155 -15.65 9.40 0.09
C GLU A 155 -14.21 9.17 0.57
N VAL A 156 -14.00 8.60 1.76
CA VAL A 156 -12.66 8.28 2.28
C VAL A 156 -11.86 7.40 1.30
N ARG A 157 -12.52 6.42 0.64
CA ARG A 157 -11.84 5.58 -0.36
C ARG A 157 -11.39 6.36 -1.59
N GLU A 158 -12.22 7.31 -2.04
CA GLU A 158 -11.97 8.09 -3.25
C GLU A 158 -10.98 9.24 -2.99
N THR A 159 -11.12 9.93 -1.87
CA THR A 159 -10.36 11.15 -1.57
C THR A 159 -9.12 10.93 -0.71
N VAL A 160 -9.05 9.82 0.04
CA VAL A 160 -7.92 9.51 0.93
C VAL A 160 -7.23 8.22 0.55
N ASP A 161 -7.93 7.06 0.56
CA ASP A 161 -7.28 5.75 0.39
C ASP A 161 -6.52 5.66 -0.95
N ARG A 162 -7.18 5.99 -2.07
CA ARG A 162 -6.56 5.90 -3.39
C ARG A 162 -5.43 6.92 -3.60
N PRO A 163 -5.63 8.25 -3.37
CA PRO A 163 -4.53 9.22 -3.47
C PRO A 163 -3.35 8.90 -2.55
N MET A 164 -3.63 8.32 -1.38
CA MET A 164 -2.60 7.90 -0.45
C MET A 164 -1.80 6.70 -0.97
N LEU A 165 -2.45 5.70 -1.60
CA LEU A 165 -1.75 4.60 -2.26
C LEU A 165 -0.84 5.10 -3.39
N GLU A 166 -1.30 6.05 -4.20
CA GLU A 166 -0.50 6.67 -5.25
C GLU A 166 0.72 7.41 -4.68
N ARG A 167 0.56 8.07 -3.54
CA ARG A 167 1.66 8.77 -2.85
C ARG A 167 2.68 7.80 -2.23
N VAL A 168 2.21 6.76 -1.56
CA VAL A 168 3.05 5.76 -0.87
C VAL A 168 3.75 4.82 -1.84
N MET A 169 3.05 4.43 -2.90
CA MET A 169 3.50 3.45 -3.90
C MET A 169 3.33 4.02 -5.31
N PRO A 170 4.06 5.08 -5.69
CA PRO A 170 3.98 5.60 -7.05
C PRO A 170 4.36 4.52 -8.07
N THR A 171 3.94 4.70 -9.33
CA THR A 171 4.26 3.79 -10.45
C THR A 171 5.74 3.41 -10.46
N GLY A 172 6.03 2.13 -10.63
CA GLY A 172 7.38 1.58 -10.61
C GLY A 172 7.95 1.32 -9.20
N THR A 173 7.14 1.51 -8.12
CA THR A 173 7.53 1.05 -6.80
C THR A 173 7.61 -0.47 -6.77
N VAL A 174 8.73 -1.01 -6.33
CA VAL A 174 8.91 -2.46 -6.22
C VAL A 174 8.47 -2.94 -4.84
N LEU A 175 7.52 -3.87 -4.84
CA LEU A 175 7.06 -4.63 -3.68
C LEU A 175 7.86 -5.93 -3.64
N PRO A 176 8.83 -6.08 -2.72
CA PRO A 176 9.61 -7.30 -2.63
C PRO A 176 8.79 -8.45 -2.02
N ASP A 177 9.12 -9.68 -2.42
CA ASP A 177 8.60 -10.91 -1.80
C ASP A 177 7.07 -10.98 -1.74
N VAL A 178 6.38 -10.66 -2.82
CA VAL A 178 4.93 -10.85 -2.93
C VAL A 178 4.66 -12.34 -3.08
N TYR A 179 4.07 -12.97 -2.05
CA TYR A 179 3.69 -14.38 -2.06
C TYR A 179 2.40 -14.59 -2.83
N LEU A 180 2.44 -15.44 -3.86
CA LEU A 180 1.34 -15.71 -4.79
C LEU A 180 0.37 -16.73 -4.18
N GLU A 181 -0.88 -16.30 -3.95
CA GLU A 181 -1.87 -17.03 -3.16
C GLU A 181 -2.92 -17.76 -4.00
N TYR A 182 -3.52 -17.10 -4.99
CA TYR A 182 -4.61 -17.65 -5.80
C TYR A 182 -4.77 -16.95 -7.15
N HIS A 183 -5.52 -17.59 -8.05
CA HIS A 183 -5.95 -17.01 -9.33
C HIS A 183 -7.43 -16.65 -9.31
N GLU A 184 -7.79 -15.55 -9.95
CA GLU A 184 -9.16 -15.15 -10.20
C GLU A 184 -9.22 -14.32 -11.51
N ASP A 185 -10.11 -14.68 -12.42
CA ASP A 185 -10.37 -13.96 -13.68
C ASP A 185 -9.11 -13.63 -14.50
N GLY A 186 -8.16 -14.57 -14.63
CA GLY A 186 -6.93 -14.42 -15.39
C GLY A 186 -5.91 -13.49 -14.74
N THR A 187 -6.06 -13.25 -13.44
CA THR A 187 -5.15 -12.47 -12.60
C THR A 187 -4.65 -13.34 -11.45
N THR A 188 -3.38 -13.26 -11.16
CA THR A 188 -2.79 -13.86 -9.96
C THR A 188 -2.78 -12.85 -8.84
N PHE A 189 -3.26 -13.24 -7.67
CA PHE A 189 -3.28 -12.41 -6.48
C PHE A 189 -2.27 -12.88 -5.46
N GLY A 190 -1.61 -11.92 -4.81
CA GLY A 190 -0.62 -12.19 -3.77
C GLY A 190 -0.51 -11.05 -2.75
N ARG A 191 0.30 -11.27 -1.72
CA ARG A 191 0.60 -10.29 -0.67
C ARG A 191 2.03 -10.43 -0.19
N GLN A 192 2.61 -9.32 0.28
CA GLN A 192 3.82 -9.38 1.09
C GLN A 192 3.51 -9.97 2.47
N LEU A 193 4.49 -10.60 3.10
CA LEU A 193 4.41 -10.96 4.52
C LEU A 193 4.63 -9.70 5.36
N GLY A 194 3.64 -9.32 6.17
CA GLY A 194 3.71 -8.13 7.00
C GLY A 194 2.38 -7.80 7.66
N THR A 195 2.34 -6.71 8.43
CA THR A 195 1.12 -6.23 9.07
C THR A 195 0.22 -5.50 8.06
N TYR A 196 -1.03 -5.92 7.96
CA TYR A 196 -2.01 -5.36 7.02
C TYR A 196 -1.51 -5.31 5.56
N PRO A 197 -1.05 -6.43 4.99
CA PRO A 197 -0.49 -6.45 3.65
C PRO A 197 -1.51 -6.00 2.60
N ILE A 198 -1.01 -5.29 1.58
CA ILE A 198 -1.86 -4.89 0.44
C ILE A 198 -2.09 -6.10 -0.46
N LEU A 199 -3.28 -6.17 -1.04
CA LEU A 199 -3.56 -7.12 -2.12
C LEU A 199 -2.92 -6.63 -3.41
N VAL A 200 -2.14 -7.48 -4.05
CA VAL A 200 -1.47 -7.22 -5.33
C VAL A 200 -2.08 -8.11 -6.39
N GLY A 201 -2.65 -7.51 -7.43
CA GLY A 201 -3.11 -8.22 -8.62
C GLY A 201 -2.05 -8.18 -9.72
N ILE A 202 -1.69 -9.33 -10.27
CA ILE A 202 -0.67 -9.48 -11.32
C ILE A 202 -1.36 -10.09 -12.53
N PRO A 203 -1.41 -9.41 -13.70
CA PRO A 203 -2.01 -9.96 -14.89
C PRO A 203 -1.38 -11.29 -15.32
N GLY A 204 -2.22 -12.27 -15.63
CA GLY A 204 -1.77 -13.61 -16.01
C GLY A 204 -1.84 -14.62 -14.87
N GLU A 205 -1.59 -15.88 -15.23
CA GLU A 205 -1.54 -17.02 -14.30
C GLU A 205 -0.08 -17.38 -14.02
N HIS A 206 0.41 -16.95 -12.86
CA HIS A 206 1.75 -17.23 -12.37
C HIS A 206 1.73 -18.43 -11.42
N GLU A 207 2.84 -19.15 -11.29
CA GLU A 207 2.97 -20.30 -10.39
C GLU A 207 2.70 -19.90 -8.93
N LEU A 208 1.70 -20.51 -8.30
CA LEU A 208 1.33 -20.23 -6.92
C LEU A 208 2.32 -20.82 -5.91
N GLY A 209 2.31 -20.29 -4.70
CA GLY A 209 3.12 -20.82 -3.60
C GLY A 209 4.58 -20.37 -3.63
N ARG A 210 4.91 -19.39 -4.45
CA ARG A 210 6.25 -18.74 -4.50
C ARG A 210 6.14 -17.25 -4.25
N ALA A 211 7.24 -16.65 -3.88
CA ALA A 211 7.36 -15.19 -3.75
C ALA A 211 8.08 -14.63 -4.97
N ILE A 212 7.61 -13.48 -5.46
CA ILE A 212 8.25 -12.70 -6.53
C ILE A 212 8.24 -11.23 -6.18
N ASP A 213 9.16 -10.48 -6.75
CA ASP A 213 9.10 -9.02 -6.70
C ASP A 213 8.11 -8.50 -7.75
N VAL A 214 7.38 -7.43 -7.41
CA VAL A 214 6.33 -6.87 -8.26
C VAL A 214 6.46 -5.36 -8.34
N ALA A 215 6.52 -4.80 -9.55
CA ALA A 215 6.50 -3.37 -9.76
C ALA A 215 5.06 -2.86 -9.93
N VAL A 216 4.67 -1.87 -9.15
CA VAL A 216 3.32 -1.26 -9.16
C VAL A 216 3.09 -0.49 -10.45
N VAL A 217 1.92 -0.69 -11.07
CA VAL A 217 1.48 -0.03 -12.31
C VAL A 217 0.16 0.74 -12.17
N ASP A 218 -0.75 0.31 -11.27
CA ASP A 218 -2.05 0.95 -11.05
C ASP A 218 -2.57 0.70 -9.64
N TRP A 219 -3.61 1.45 -9.22
CA TRP A 219 -4.16 1.45 -7.88
C TRP A 219 -5.68 1.27 -7.87
N GLY A 220 -6.13 0.33 -7.04
CA GLY A 220 -7.49 0.29 -6.55
C GLY A 220 -7.65 1.13 -5.27
N TYR A 221 -8.73 0.90 -4.52
CA TYR A 221 -8.91 1.55 -3.21
C TYR A 221 -8.10 0.88 -2.08
N ARG A 222 -7.86 -0.42 -2.17
CA ARG A 222 -7.18 -1.25 -1.16
C ARG A 222 -6.32 -2.34 -1.76
N SER A 223 -5.96 -2.18 -3.00
CA SER A 223 -5.15 -3.09 -3.79
C SER A 223 -4.30 -2.30 -4.76
N VAL A 224 -3.28 -2.91 -5.27
CA VAL A 224 -2.51 -2.41 -6.39
C VAL A 224 -2.49 -3.44 -7.51
N THR A 225 -2.31 -2.98 -8.73
CA THR A 225 -1.95 -3.84 -9.85
C THR A 225 -0.46 -3.68 -10.09
N GLY A 226 0.23 -4.77 -10.38
CA GLY A 226 1.64 -4.75 -10.68
C GLY A 226 2.02 -5.76 -11.75
N VAL A 227 3.25 -5.69 -12.20
CA VAL A 227 3.87 -6.67 -13.10
C VAL A 227 5.08 -7.30 -12.41
N PRO A 228 5.48 -8.55 -12.75
CA PRO A 228 6.69 -9.14 -12.20
C PRO A 228 7.90 -8.22 -12.38
N TYR A 229 8.79 -8.17 -11.40
CA TYR A 229 9.98 -7.35 -11.45
C TYR A 229 11.25 -8.17 -11.19
N PRO A 230 12.29 -8.05 -12.02
CA PRO A 230 12.28 -7.37 -13.33
C PRO A 230 11.35 -8.06 -14.34
N LEU A 231 10.69 -7.29 -15.21
CA LEU A 231 9.83 -7.85 -16.24
C LEU A 231 10.69 -8.45 -17.38
N ASP A 232 10.48 -9.72 -17.67
CA ASP A 232 11.05 -10.35 -18.88
C ASP A 232 10.29 -9.87 -20.13
N LEU A 233 10.82 -8.87 -20.82
CA LEU A 233 10.21 -8.31 -22.03
C LEU A 233 10.10 -9.33 -23.17
N ASN A 234 10.91 -10.36 -23.19
CA ASN A 234 10.88 -11.40 -24.20
C ASN A 234 9.80 -12.48 -23.92
N GLY A 235 9.48 -12.69 -22.63
CA GLY A 235 8.46 -13.65 -22.20
C GLY A 235 7.12 -13.01 -21.79
N ALA A 236 7.07 -11.71 -21.50
CA ALA A 236 5.89 -11.04 -21.00
C ALA A 236 4.65 -11.22 -21.89
N SER A 237 3.52 -11.51 -21.26
CA SER A 237 2.24 -11.63 -21.94
C SER A 237 1.69 -10.29 -22.43
N MET A 238 0.75 -10.31 -23.35
CA MET A 238 0.02 -9.12 -23.78
C MET A 238 -0.64 -8.39 -22.62
N ASN A 239 -1.15 -9.13 -21.62
CA ASN A 239 -1.83 -8.55 -20.46
C ASN A 239 -0.84 -7.83 -19.53
N GLU A 240 0.35 -8.40 -19.31
CA GLU A 240 1.41 -7.75 -18.53
C GLU A 240 1.91 -6.48 -19.23
N LEU A 241 2.15 -6.53 -20.53
CA LEU A 241 2.61 -5.38 -21.30
C LEU A 241 1.56 -4.24 -21.28
N THR A 242 0.27 -4.57 -21.50
CA THR A 242 -0.79 -3.54 -21.48
C THR A 242 -1.11 -3.00 -20.10
N ALA A 243 -0.68 -3.65 -19.03
CA ALA A 243 -0.81 -3.13 -17.68
C ALA A 243 0.18 -1.98 -17.41
N ILE A 244 1.28 -1.90 -18.16
CA ILE A 244 2.27 -0.83 -18.00
C ILE A 244 1.70 0.49 -18.51
N PRO A 245 1.72 1.58 -17.73
CA PRO A 245 1.27 2.89 -18.17
C PRO A 245 1.96 3.34 -19.46
N GLY A 246 1.17 3.85 -20.39
CA GLY A 246 1.65 4.30 -21.72
C GLY A 246 1.70 3.20 -22.78
N ILE A 247 1.49 1.93 -22.43
CA ILE A 247 1.46 0.81 -23.40
C ILE A 247 0.02 0.47 -23.79
N ALA A 248 -0.40 0.96 -24.94
CA ALA A 248 -1.66 0.57 -25.55
C ALA A 248 -1.57 -0.85 -26.15
N ARG A 249 -2.73 -1.47 -26.41
CA ARG A 249 -2.79 -2.84 -26.96
C ARG A 249 -2.04 -2.98 -28.30
N GLY A 250 -2.05 -1.95 -29.16
CA GLY A 250 -1.29 -1.94 -30.41
C GLY A 250 0.21 -1.99 -30.13
N THR A 251 0.70 -1.09 -29.29
CA THR A 251 2.10 -1.05 -28.87
C THR A 251 2.56 -2.37 -28.23
N ALA A 252 1.73 -2.97 -27.39
CA ALA A 252 2.01 -4.29 -26.82
C ALA A 252 2.13 -5.37 -27.91
N GLY A 253 1.27 -5.31 -28.95
CA GLY A 253 1.36 -6.19 -30.13
C GLY A 253 2.67 -6.00 -30.88
N ASP A 254 3.07 -4.75 -31.12
CA ASP A 254 4.35 -4.45 -31.78
C ASP A 254 5.54 -4.96 -30.95
N LEU A 255 5.48 -4.79 -29.62
CA LEU A 255 6.50 -5.33 -28.71
C LEU A 255 6.62 -6.85 -28.80
N VAL A 256 5.50 -7.57 -28.90
CA VAL A 256 5.52 -9.04 -29.05
C VAL A 256 6.08 -9.50 -30.40
N VAL A 257 5.70 -8.79 -31.48
CA VAL A 257 6.14 -9.16 -32.85
C VAL A 257 7.63 -8.92 -33.09
N ASN A 258 8.20 -7.89 -32.44
CA ASN A 258 9.61 -7.50 -32.63
C ASN A 258 10.59 -8.21 -31.67
N ARG A 259 10.14 -9.21 -30.93
CA ARG A 259 11.03 -10.04 -30.08
C ARG A 259 11.99 -10.88 -30.94
N PRO A 260 13.20 -11.22 -30.41
CA PRO A 260 13.71 -10.93 -29.07
C PRO A 260 14.41 -9.57 -28.98
N TYR A 261 14.38 -8.96 -27.78
CA TYR A 261 15.13 -7.76 -27.44
C TYR A 261 16.42 -8.11 -26.69
N ALA A 262 17.50 -7.42 -27.00
CA ALA A 262 18.76 -7.56 -26.30
C ALA A 262 18.82 -6.68 -25.03
N SER A 263 17.96 -5.65 -24.93
CA SER A 263 17.89 -4.74 -23.75
C SER A 263 16.51 -4.10 -23.62
N ALA A 264 16.22 -3.57 -22.42
CA ALA A 264 15.03 -2.77 -22.19
C ALA A 264 15.00 -1.48 -23.03
N ALA A 265 16.18 -0.89 -23.32
CA ALA A 265 16.29 0.28 -24.17
C ALA A 265 15.85 0.01 -25.62
N GLU A 266 16.21 -1.14 -26.17
CA GLU A 266 15.78 -1.58 -27.52
C GLU A 266 14.25 -1.74 -27.58
N ALA A 267 13.65 -2.36 -26.58
CA ALA A 267 12.20 -2.48 -26.49
C ALA A 267 11.51 -1.11 -26.30
N ALA A 268 12.14 -0.18 -25.57
CA ALA A 268 11.61 1.15 -25.37
C ALA A 268 11.56 1.96 -26.69
N GLU A 269 12.47 1.74 -27.64
CA GLU A 269 12.42 2.34 -28.97
C GLU A 269 11.15 1.91 -29.74
N VAL A 270 10.74 0.66 -29.57
CA VAL A 270 9.49 0.13 -30.15
C VAL A 270 8.24 0.66 -29.44
N ALA A 271 8.31 0.77 -28.10
CA ALA A 271 7.20 1.23 -27.27
C ALA A 271 6.91 2.72 -27.46
N GLY A 272 7.92 3.52 -27.81
CA GLY A 272 7.80 4.97 -27.93
C GLY A 272 7.97 5.71 -26.60
N ALA A 273 8.00 7.05 -26.68
CA ALA A 273 8.38 7.92 -25.56
C ALA A 273 7.36 7.95 -24.39
N ASP A 274 6.14 7.46 -24.60
CA ASP A 274 5.08 7.49 -23.58
C ASP A 274 5.20 6.35 -22.55
N ALA A 275 6.00 5.33 -22.85
CA ALA A 275 6.16 4.14 -22.02
C ALA A 275 7.59 4.03 -21.47
N ASP A 276 7.75 4.21 -20.16
CA ASP A 276 9.04 4.03 -19.49
C ASP A 276 9.28 2.55 -19.15
N LEU A 277 9.53 1.73 -20.17
CA LEU A 277 9.81 0.30 -20.01
C LEU A 277 11.05 0.01 -19.17
N THR A 278 12.03 0.92 -19.16
CA THR A 278 13.29 0.75 -18.42
C THR A 278 13.07 0.73 -16.91
N ARG A 279 11.93 1.27 -16.45
CA ARG A 279 11.53 1.25 -15.05
C ARG A 279 11.05 -0.12 -14.57
N PHE A 280 10.54 -0.95 -15.47
CA PHE A 280 9.91 -2.24 -15.17
C PHE A 280 10.80 -3.44 -15.55
N ALA A 281 11.70 -3.24 -16.48
CA ALA A 281 12.61 -4.28 -16.96
C ALA A 281 14.02 -4.01 -16.48
N ASP A 282 14.77 -5.07 -16.19
CA ASP A 282 16.18 -4.95 -15.88
C ASP A 282 16.97 -4.47 -17.11
N ALA A 283 17.89 -3.54 -16.92
CA ALA A 283 18.68 -2.92 -17.97
C ALA A 283 19.83 -3.81 -18.50
N GLY A 284 19.85 -5.08 -18.14
CA GLY A 284 20.98 -5.87 -18.57
C GLY A 284 20.96 -7.35 -18.24
N VAL A 285 21.28 -8.09 -19.23
CA VAL A 285 21.82 -9.42 -19.40
C VAL A 285 20.78 -10.52 -19.59
N PRO A 286 20.71 -11.11 -20.81
CA PRO A 286 20.08 -12.41 -20.99
C PRO A 286 20.88 -13.46 -20.22
N GLY A 287 20.29 -14.09 -19.24
CA GLY A 287 20.83 -15.27 -18.57
C GLY A 287 21.50 -15.00 -17.22
N VAL A 288 20.79 -14.36 -16.30
CA VAL A 288 21.07 -14.62 -14.88
C VAL A 288 20.22 -15.82 -14.49
N ASP A 289 20.93 -16.92 -14.21
CA ASP A 289 20.34 -18.18 -13.80
C ASP A 289 19.28 -17.99 -12.72
N ALA A 290 18.12 -18.61 -12.91
CA ALA A 290 17.06 -18.76 -11.90
C ALA A 290 17.52 -19.52 -10.63
N ASP A 291 18.80 -19.90 -10.56
CA ASP A 291 19.46 -20.64 -9.49
C ASP A 291 20.46 -19.79 -8.68
N ALA A 292 20.45 -18.47 -8.79
CA ALA A 292 21.27 -17.63 -7.91
C ALA A 292 20.75 -17.78 -6.47
N GLU A 293 21.44 -18.60 -5.67
CA GLU A 293 21.20 -18.75 -4.24
C GLU A 293 21.19 -17.37 -3.56
N TYR A 294 20.07 -17.01 -2.99
CA TYR A 294 19.93 -15.85 -2.10
C TYR A 294 20.90 -16.03 -0.93
N PRO A 295 21.84 -15.12 -0.67
CA PRO A 295 22.68 -15.19 0.52
C PRO A 295 21.82 -14.91 1.75
N GLY A 296 21.32 -15.97 2.39
CA GLY A 296 20.51 -15.88 3.60
C GLY A 296 19.36 -16.88 3.71
N ALA A 297 19.13 -17.73 2.71
CA ALA A 297 18.16 -18.81 2.86
C ALA A 297 18.67 -19.81 3.93
N PRO A 298 17.89 -20.13 4.99
CA PRO A 298 18.25 -21.18 5.91
C PRO A 298 18.25 -22.53 5.18
N ALA A 299 19.31 -23.31 5.36
CA ALA A 299 19.44 -24.64 4.79
C ALA A 299 18.20 -25.50 5.11
N PRO A 300 17.71 -26.34 4.18
CA PRO A 300 16.60 -27.24 4.44
C PRO A 300 16.97 -28.16 5.62
N ARG A 301 16.10 -28.18 6.64
CA ARG A 301 16.27 -29.13 7.76
C ARG A 301 16.15 -30.54 7.21
N SER A 302 17.21 -31.34 7.41
CA SER A 302 17.18 -32.76 7.16
C SER A 302 16.06 -33.39 7.99
N ALA A 303 15.17 -34.11 7.34
CA ALA A 303 14.20 -34.97 8.02
C ALA A 303 14.98 -36.17 8.63
N ASP A 304 15.04 -36.21 9.94
CA ASP A 304 15.28 -37.38 10.77
C ASP A 304 14.11 -37.56 11.72
#